data_4eb139f6e51985975fa4941c7fae9860
#
_entry.id   4eb139f6e51985975fa4941c7fae9860
#
_cell.length_a   1.000
_cell.length_b   1.000
_cell.length_c   1.000
_cell.angle_alpha   90.00
_cell.angle_beta   90.00
_cell.angle_gamma   90.00
#
_symmetry.space_group_name_H-M   'P 1'
#
loop_
_entity.id
_entity.type
_entity.pdbx_description
1 polymer ?
#
loop_
_entity_poly.entity_id
_entity_poly.type
_entity_poly.pdbx_seq_one_letter_code
_entity_poly.pdbx_strand_id
1 'polypeptide(L)'
;MADGTHPDVVTFTLNGEEVTVPKGWTIWEAANGQDIVIPHLCHKPAPGYTPDGNCRACMVEVEGERTLVASCIRPVADGMTVTTNSARAEKARALVVELLQADQPDVAHDANSHFSKMAALNGVSKSRFPARAPETVPLLDDSHVAMRVNLDACINCNLC
;
A
#
# COMPACT_ATOMS: atom_id res chain seq x y z
N MET A 1 -6.20 23.83 -37.56
CA MET A 1 -5.16 24.11 -36.56
C MET A 1 -5.44 23.16 -35.43
N ALA A 2 -4.64 22.08 -35.31
CA ALA A 2 -4.80 21.15 -34.22
C ALA A 2 -4.24 21.83 -32.97
N ASP A 3 -5.10 22.07 -32.01
CA ASP A 3 -4.75 22.49 -30.66
C ASP A 3 -3.94 21.35 -30.02
N GLY A 4 -2.65 21.56 -29.93
CA GLY A 4 -1.75 20.63 -29.28
C GLY A 4 -1.98 20.71 -27.77
N THR A 5 -2.97 20.03 -27.26
CA THR A 5 -3.09 19.75 -25.84
C THR A 5 -1.89 18.92 -25.44
N HIS A 6 -0.80 19.59 -25.01
CA HIS A 6 0.21 18.94 -24.19
C HIS A 6 -0.51 18.24 -23.04
N PRO A 7 -0.27 16.97 -22.78
CA PRO A 7 -0.86 16.34 -21.60
C PRO A 7 -0.50 17.20 -20.38
N ASP A 8 -1.50 17.57 -19.60
CA ASP A 8 -1.29 18.26 -18.33
C ASP A 8 -0.34 17.40 -17.49
N VAL A 9 0.90 17.82 -17.33
CA VAL A 9 1.94 17.09 -16.60
C VAL A 9 2.32 17.85 -15.33
N VAL A 10 2.86 17.13 -14.39
CA VAL A 10 3.33 17.62 -13.10
C VAL A 10 4.78 17.20 -12.94
N THR A 11 5.65 18.12 -12.54
CA THR A 11 7.05 17.83 -12.27
C THR A 11 7.33 17.96 -10.77
N PHE A 12 7.93 16.92 -10.18
CA PHE A 12 8.21 16.85 -8.76
C PHE A 12 9.49 16.04 -8.49
N THR A 13 9.99 16.08 -7.26
CA THR A 13 11.20 15.34 -6.87
C THR A 13 10.80 14.03 -6.17
N LEU A 14 11.29 12.90 -6.66
CA LEU A 14 11.10 11.57 -6.08
C LEU A 14 12.45 10.96 -5.73
N ASN A 15 12.70 10.74 -4.43
CA ASN A 15 13.98 10.24 -3.91
C ASN A 15 15.23 11.02 -4.38
N GLY A 16 15.07 12.33 -4.58
CA GLY A 16 16.15 13.23 -5.03
C GLY A 16 16.27 13.38 -6.54
N GLU A 17 15.47 12.67 -7.33
CA GLU A 17 15.45 12.76 -8.79
C GLU A 17 14.20 13.52 -9.27
N GLU A 18 14.35 14.36 -10.29
CA GLU A 18 13.22 15.05 -10.91
C GLU A 18 12.45 14.12 -11.82
N VAL A 19 11.14 14.04 -11.61
CA VAL A 19 10.22 13.16 -12.33
C VAL A 19 9.05 13.95 -12.87
N THR A 20 8.69 13.75 -14.14
CA THR A 20 7.53 14.35 -14.79
C THR A 20 6.51 13.26 -15.14
N VAL A 21 5.29 13.43 -14.66
CA VAL A 21 4.20 12.46 -14.84
C VAL A 21 2.90 13.15 -15.23
N PRO A 22 1.90 12.44 -15.76
CA PRO A 22 0.58 12.98 -15.99
C PRO A 22 -0.05 13.54 -14.71
N LYS A 23 -0.71 14.68 -14.83
CA LYS A 23 -1.48 15.28 -13.72
C LYS A 23 -2.58 14.33 -13.26
N GLY A 24 -2.72 14.25 -11.94
CA GLY A 24 -3.70 13.37 -11.30
C GLY A 24 -3.16 12.00 -10.92
N TRP A 25 -1.94 11.66 -11.35
CA TRP A 25 -1.28 10.46 -10.85
C TRP A 25 -1.04 10.57 -9.35
N THR A 26 -1.16 9.46 -8.67
CA THR A 26 -0.78 9.33 -7.27
C THR A 26 0.74 9.16 -7.15
N ILE A 27 1.27 9.40 -5.94
CA ILE A 27 2.69 9.16 -5.66
C ILE A 27 3.05 7.68 -5.94
N TRP A 28 2.13 6.75 -5.65
CA TRP A 28 2.36 5.32 -5.90
C TRP A 28 2.47 5.02 -7.40
N GLU A 29 1.57 5.58 -8.23
CA GLU A 29 1.61 5.42 -9.69
C GLU A 29 2.89 6.01 -10.28
N ALA A 30 3.26 7.19 -9.82
CA ALA A 30 4.51 7.84 -10.25
C ALA A 30 5.75 7.02 -9.88
N ALA A 31 5.82 6.50 -8.66
CA ALA A 31 6.92 5.64 -8.22
C ALA A 31 6.98 4.32 -9.01
N ASN A 32 5.82 3.70 -9.21
CA ASN A 32 5.72 2.45 -10.00
C ASN A 32 6.15 2.66 -11.46
N GLY A 33 5.85 3.81 -12.06
CA GLY A 33 6.32 4.19 -13.39
C GLY A 33 7.84 4.41 -13.49
N GLN A 34 8.54 4.51 -12.36
CA GLN A 34 9.99 4.61 -12.23
C GLN A 34 10.62 3.34 -11.66
N ASP A 35 9.91 2.21 -11.70
CA ASP A 35 10.34 0.92 -11.13
C ASP A 35 10.68 0.98 -9.62
N ILE A 36 10.15 1.97 -8.91
CA ILE A 36 10.31 2.11 -7.46
C ILE A 36 9.15 1.38 -6.78
N VAL A 37 9.48 0.31 -6.06
CA VAL A 37 8.51 -0.50 -5.34
C VAL A 37 8.14 0.13 -4.01
N ILE A 38 6.89 0.60 -3.88
CA ILE A 38 6.31 1.00 -2.60
C ILE A 38 5.39 -0.14 -2.13
N PRO A 39 5.63 -0.75 -0.94
CA PRO A 39 4.74 -1.77 -0.39
C PRO A 39 3.31 -1.26 -0.28
N HIS A 40 2.33 -2.12 -0.55
CA HIS A 40 0.90 -1.77 -0.50
C HIS A 40 0.06 -3.02 -0.25
N LEU A 41 -1.14 -2.85 0.33
CA LEU A 41 -2.05 -3.97 0.62
C LEU A 41 -3.47 -3.71 0.10
N CYS A 42 -4.07 -2.55 0.40
CA CYS A 42 -5.43 -2.21 -0.03
C CYS A 42 -5.49 -1.52 -1.41
N HIS A 43 -4.43 -1.61 -2.19
CA HIS A 43 -4.36 -1.09 -3.55
C HIS A 43 -4.09 -2.23 -4.52
N LYS A 44 -4.83 -2.26 -5.63
CA LYS A 44 -4.60 -3.18 -6.75
C LYS A 44 -4.61 -2.36 -8.05
N PRO A 45 -3.49 -2.30 -8.77
CA PRO A 45 -3.42 -1.54 -10.02
C PRO A 45 -4.09 -2.32 -11.17
N ALA A 46 -5.42 -2.42 -11.10
CA ALA A 46 -6.24 -3.10 -12.11
C ALA A 46 -7.55 -2.33 -12.34
N PRO A 47 -8.14 -2.42 -13.54
CA PRO A 47 -9.41 -1.76 -13.83
C PRO A 47 -10.50 -2.14 -12.83
N GLY A 48 -11.27 -1.16 -12.37
CA GLY A 48 -12.35 -1.35 -11.40
C GLY A 48 -11.94 -1.32 -9.94
N TYR A 49 -10.64 -1.23 -9.62
CA TYR A 49 -10.17 -1.08 -8.25
C TYR A 49 -9.76 0.37 -7.97
N THR A 50 -10.28 0.91 -6.88
CA THR A 50 -9.90 2.22 -6.34
C THR A 50 -9.20 2.02 -5.00
N PRO A 51 -8.06 2.64 -4.74
CA PRO A 51 -7.36 2.48 -3.47
C PRO A 51 -8.13 3.17 -2.35
N ASP A 52 -8.33 2.47 -1.22
CA ASP A 52 -9.01 3.02 -0.04
C ASP A 52 -8.08 3.84 0.86
N GLY A 53 -6.78 3.62 0.77
CA GLY A 53 -5.79 4.25 1.64
C GLY A 53 -5.89 3.85 3.12
N ASN A 54 -6.67 2.83 3.47
CA ASN A 54 -6.96 2.42 4.84
C ASN A 54 -5.84 1.59 5.48
N CYS A 55 -5.14 0.73 4.73
CA CYS A 55 -4.13 -0.17 5.27
C CYS A 55 -2.84 0.52 5.73
N ARG A 56 -2.52 1.69 5.22
CA ARG A 56 -1.30 2.47 5.53
C ARG A 56 0.04 1.76 5.25
N ALA A 57 0.03 0.66 4.53
CA ALA A 57 1.26 -0.06 4.16
C ALA A 57 2.11 0.67 3.10
N CYS A 58 1.58 1.72 2.46
CA CYS A 58 2.25 2.50 1.41
C CYS A 58 2.68 3.90 1.84
N MET A 59 2.92 4.11 3.14
CA MET A 59 3.30 5.41 3.68
C MET A 59 4.64 5.89 3.13
N VAL A 60 4.69 7.18 2.75
CA VAL A 60 5.88 7.88 2.28
C VAL A 60 6.00 9.23 2.98
N GLU A 61 7.18 9.84 2.91
CA GLU A 61 7.44 11.17 3.46
C GLU A 61 7.35 12.22 2.36
N VAL A 62 6.64 13.30 2.64
CA VAL A 62 6.55 14.48 1.79
C VAL A 62 7.16 15.65 2.55
N GLU A 63 8.09 16.35 1.93
CA GLU A 63 8.76 17.50 2.54
C GLU A 63 7.73 18.59 2.90
N GLY A 64 7.90 19.17 4.09
CA GLY A 64 6.97 20.18 4.61
C GLY A 64 5.68 19.61 5.24
N GLU A 65 5.39 18.32 5.08
CA GLU A 65 4.24 17.70 5.75
C GLU A 65 4.65 17.10 7.11
N ARG A 66 3.85 17.37 8.13
CA ARG A 66 4.10 16.88 9.49
C ARG A 66 3.92 15.36 9.60
N THR A 67 3.04 14.80 8.81
CA THR A 67 2.65 13.38 8.85
C THR A 67 3.08 12.67 7.58
N LEU A 68 3.34 11.36 7.68
CA LEU A 68 3.47 10.51 6.50
C LEU A 68 2.14 10.42 5.76
N VAL A 69 2.20 10.28 4.43
CA VAL A 69 1.03 10.20 3.57
C VAL A 69 0.92 8.82 2.92
N ALA A 70 -0.31 8.40 2.63
CA ALA A 70 -0.55 7.16 1.89
C ALA A 70 -0.36 7.42 0.39
N SER A 71 0.70 6.88 -0.19
CA SER A 71 1.09 7.13 -1.59
C SER A 71 0.04 6.69 -2.60
N CYS A 72 -0.77 5.68 -2.30
CA CYS A 72 -1.80 5.14 -3.20
C CYS A 72 -3.00 6.07 -3.42
N ILE A 73 -3.19 7.08 -2.56
CA ILE A 73 -4.31 8.04 -2.65
C ILE A 73 -3.85 9.49 -2.75
N ARG A 74 -2.58 9.79 -2.50
CA ARG A 74 -2.05 11.16 -2.57
C ARG A 74 -1.64 11.51 -3.98
N PRO A 75 -2.32 12.45 -4.66
CA PRO A 75 -1.88 12.95 -5.96
C PRO A 75 -0.54 13.69 -5.84
N VAL A 76 0.28 13.60 -6.88
CA VAL A 76 1.49 14.43 -7.01
C VAL A 76 1.11 15.87 -7.34
N ALA A 77 1.96 16.81 -6.93
CA ALA A 77 1.83 18.24 -7.23
C ALA A 77 3.18 18.82 -7.67
N ASP A 78 3.14 19.89 -8.45
CA ASP A 78 4.35 20.58 -8.91
C ASP A 78 5.24 21.01 -7.73
N GLY A 79 6.54 20.74 -7.86
CA GLY A 79 7.53 21.09 -6.86
C GLY A 79 7.47 20.29 -5.57
N MET A 80 6.59 19.27 -5.48
CA MET A 80 6.56 18.36 -4.33
C MET A 80 7.89 17.60 -4.21
N THR A 81 8.37 17.39 -2.99
CA THR A 81 9.52 16.52 -2.73
C THR A 81 9.06 15.30 -1.93
N VAL A 82 9.26 14.11 -2.49
CA VAL A 82 8.81 12.84 -1.91
C VAL A 82 10.01 11.94 -1.65
N THR A 83 10.06 11.35 -0.45
CA THR A 83 11.03 10.33 -0.08
C THR A 83 10.31 9.05 0.28
N THR A 84 10.51 8.00 -0.52
CA THR A 84 9.84 6.70 -0.33
C THR A 84 10.57 5.80 0.65
N ASN A 85 11.85 6.01 0.84
CA ASN A 85 12.78 5.17 1.63
C ASN A 85 13.37 5.90 2.85
N SER A 86 12.67 6.92 3.38
CA SER A 86 13.10 7.53 4.63
C SER A 86 12.95 6.53 5.79
N ALA A 87 13.86 6.58 6.76
CA ALA A 87 13.82 5.71 7.93
C ALA A 87 12.48 5.78 8.68
N ARG A 88 11.84 6.95 8.66
CA ARG A 88 10.51 7.17 9.25
C ARG A 88 9.42 6.43 8.47
N ALA A 89 9.44 6.49 7.14
CA ALA A 89 8.46 5.82 6.29
C ALA A 89 8.63 4.29 6.37
N GLU A 90 9.86 3.79 6.29
CA GLU A 90 10.17 2.36 6.40
C GLU A 90 9.74 1.80 7.75
N LYS A 91 10.06 2.49 8.85
CA LYS A 91 9.64 2.08 10.19
C LYS A 91 8.12 2.06 10.35
N ALA A 92 7.41 3.05 9.79
CA ALA A 92 5.96 3.10 9.84
C ALA A 92 5.32 1.95 9.06
N ARG A 93 5.80 1.66 7.84
CA ARG A 93 5.32 0.53 7.03
C ARG A 93 5.58 -0.82 7.71
N ALA A 94 6.79 -1.03 8.23
CA ALA A 94 7.14 -2.24 8.96
C ALA A 94 6.23 -2.44 10.17
N LEU A 95 5.95 -1.39 10.94
CA LEU A 95 5.07 -1.45 12.10
C LEU A 95 3.62 -1.81 11.73
N VAL A 96 3.09 -1.23 10.65
CA VAL A 96 1.76 -1.57 10.14
C VAL A 96 1.67 -3.04 9.74
N VAL A 97 2.66 -3.52 8.99
CA VAL A 97 2.71 -4.93 8.56
C VAL A 97 2.88 -5.85 9.78
N GLU A 98 3.69 -5.47 10.76
CA GLU A 98 3.88 -6.22 12.00
C GLU A 98 2.59 -6.35 12.82
N LEU A 99 1.79 -5.28 12.89
CA LEU A 99 0.47 -5.31 13.54
C LEU A 99 -0.49 -6.26 12.81
N LEU A 100 -0.51 -6.21 11.47
CA LEU A 100 -1.33 -7.13 10.68
C LEU A 100 -0.83 -8.58 10.80
N GLN A 101 0.47 -8.78 10.91
CA GLN A 101 1.07 -10.12 11.10
C GLN A 101 0.67 -10.74 12.45
N ALA A 102 0.38 -9.93 13.47
CA ALA A 102 -0.08 -10.45 14.77
C ALA A 102 -1.39 -11.24 14.67
N ASP A 103 -2.24 -10.83 13.71
CA ASP A 103 -3.56 -11.45 13.51
C ASP A 103 -3.55 -12.55 12.43
N GLN A 104 -2.39 -12.86 11.84
CA GLN A 104 -2.27 -13.93 10.87
C GLN A 104 -2.06 -15.30 11.55
N PRO A 105 -2.51 -16.40 10.94
CA PRO A 105 -2.21 -17.72 11.45
C PRO A 105 -0.69 -18.00 11.42
N ASP A 106 -0.20 -18.82 12.34
CA ASP A 106 1.23 -19.19 12.47
C ASP A 106 1.82 -19.76 11.17
N VAL A 107 0.97 -20.48 10.42
CA VAL A 107 1.29 -21.01 9.09
C VAL A 107 0.39 -20.31 8.08
N ALA A 108 0.97 -19.54 7.19
CA ALA A 108 0.23 -18.85 6.15
C ALA A 108 -0.53 -19.83 5.25
N HIS A 109 -1.80 -19.57 4.94
CA HIS A 109 -2.59 -20.35 3.99
C HIS A 109 -1.99 -20.35 2.58
N ASP A 110 -1.34 -19.25 2.20
CA ASP A 110 -0.54 -19.13 0.97
C ASP A 110 0.72 -18.31 1.25
N ALA A 111 1.87 -18.99 1.23
CA ALA A 111 3.19 -18.36 1.42
C ALA A 111 3.54 -17.34 0.31
N ASN A 112 2.87 -17.42 -0.84
CA ASN A 112 3.04 -16.50 -1.97
C ASN A 112 1.95 -15.43 -2.04
N SER A 113 1.12 -15.32 -1.00
CA SER A 113 0.08 -14.29 -0.93
C SER A 113 0.68 -12.89 -1.08
N HIS A 114 -0.15 -11.93 -1.49
CA HIS A 114 0.28 -10.54 -1.56
C HIS A 114 0.75 -10.02 -0.18
N PHE A 115 0.05 -10.38 0.89
CA PHE A 115 0.45 -10.04 2.25
C PHE A 115 1.82 -10.60 2.61
N SER A 116 2.08 -11.90 2.35
CA SER A 116 3.38 -12.52 2.63
C SER A 116 4.53 -11.85 1.89
N LYS A 117 4.33 -11.47 0.63
CA LYS A 117 5.31 -10.72 -0.16
C LYS A 117 5.59 -9.34 0.41
N MET A 118 4.54 -8.61 0.82
CA MET A 118 4.69 -7.28 1.41
C MET A 118 5.34 -7.37 2.81
N ALA A 119 5.05 -8.40 3.59
CA ALA A 119 5.71 -8.65 4.86
C ALA A 119 7.22 -8.87 4.67
N ALA A 120 7.60 -9.71 3.70
CA ALA A 120 9.00 -9.95 3.36
C ALA A 120 9.72 -8.66 2.90
N LEU A 121 9.09 -7.84 2.05
CA LEU A 121 9.64 -6.55 1.61
C LEU A 121 9.89 -5.57 2.77
N ASN A 122 9.09 -5.64 3.83
CA ASN A 122 9.26 -4.80 5.03
C ASN A 122 10.14 -5.48 6.10
N GLY A 123 10.72 -6.65 5.82
CA GLY A 123 11.56 -7.38 6.78
C GLY A 123 10.80 -7.96 7.98
N VAL A 124 9.48 -8.13 7.85
CA VAL A 124 8.61 -8.62 8.93
C VAL A 124 8.33 -10.11 8.72
N SER A 125 8.83 -10.95 9.63
CA SER A 125 8.56 -12.39 9.63
C SER A 125 7.72 -12.84 10.82
N LYS A 126 7.75 -12.08 11.90
CA LYS A 126 6.98 -12.32 13.13
C LYS A 126 6.52 -11.01 13.73
N SER A 127 5.41 -11.05 14.45
CA SER A 127 4.96 -9.94 15.27
C SER A 127 5.47 -10.08 16.71
N ARG A 128 5.85 -8.96 17.32
CA ARG A 128 6.08 -8.85 18.78
C ARG A 128 4.80 -8.52 19.55
N PHE A 129 3.72 -8.22 18.82
CA PHE A 129 2.42 -7.93 19.43
C PHE A 129 1.64 -9.24 19.64
N PRO A 130 0.83 -9.33 20.70
CA PRO A 130 -0.06 -10.48 20.88
C PRO A 130 -1.10 -10.53 19.77
N ALA A 131 -1.44 -11.73 19.34
CA ALA A 131 -2.57 -11.94 18.44
C ALA A 131 -3.88 -11.47 19.10
N ARG A 132 -4.76 -10.88 18.30
CA ARG A 132 -6.11 -10.56 18.75
C ARG A 132 -6.89 -11.87 18.95
N ALA A 133 -7.66 -11.97 20.03
CA ALA A 133 -8.58 -13.08 20.19
C ALA A 133 -9.60 -13.09 19.04
N PRO A 134 -9.90 -14.25 18.43
CA PRO A 134 -10.89 -14.34 17.37
C PRO A 134 -12.27 -13.90 17.88
N GLU A 135 -12.83 -12.87 17.26
CA GLU A 135 -14.14 -12.30 17.62
C GLU A 135 -15.29 -13.03 16.90
N THR A 136 -14.98 -13.71 15.82
CA THR A 136 -15.96 -14.34 14.94
C THR A 136 -15.77 -15.84 14.88
N VAL A 137 -16.88 -16.55 15.00
CA VAL A 137 -16.95 -18.00 14.79
C VAL A 137 -18.15 -18.27 13.86
N PRO A 138 -17.97 -18.97 12.76
CA PRO A 138 -16.75 -19.65 12.29
C PRO A 138 -15.70 -18.68 11.69
N LEU A 139 -14.43 -19.08 11.75
CA LEU A 139 -13.33 -18.36 11.10
C LEU A 139 -13.37 -18.48 9.56
N LEU A 140 -14.14 -19.43 9.06
CA LEU A 140 -14.33 -19.66 7.63
C LEU A 140 -15.78 -19.32 7.27
N ASP A 141 -15.94 -18.34 6.38
CA ASP A 141 -17.23 -18.02 5.76
C ASP A 141 -17.30 -18.69 4.38
N ASP A 142 -18.18 -19.65 4.23
CA ASP A 142 -18.52 -20.34 3.00
C ASP A 142 -20.02 -20.23 2.67
N SER A 143 -20.70 -19.23 3.18
CA SER A 143 -22.12 -18.97 2.96
C SER A 143 -22.45 -18.66 1.49
N HIS A 144 -21.48 -18.21 0.70
CA HIS A 144 -21.67 -17.91 -0.72
C HIS A 144 -21.22 -19.06 -1.60
N VAL A 145 -22.05 -19.45 -2.58
CA VAL A 145 -21.82 -20.61 -3.46
C VAL A 145 -20.51 -20.53 -4.27
N ALA A 146 -20.01 -19.34 -4.57
CA ALA A 146 -18.82 -19.12 -5.42
C ALA A 146 -17.61 -18.57 -4.66
N MET A 147 -17.72 -18.22 -3.38
CA MET A 147 -16.66 -17.59 -2.61
C MET A 147 -16.54 -18.24 -1.23
N ARG A 148 -15.31 -18.42 -0.81
CA ARG A 148 -14.94 -18.83 0.54
C ARG A 148 -13.91 -17.86 1.10
N VAL A 149 -14.14 -17.33 2.29
CA VAL A 149 -13.28 -16.35 2.93
C VAL A 149 -12.75 -16.89 4.25
N ASN A 150 -11.43 -16.94 4.40
CA ASN A 150 -10.77 -17.22 5.67
C ASN A 150 -10.70 -15.92 6.48
N LEU A 151 -11.49 -15.84 7.54
CA LEU A 151 -11.56 -14.65 8.38
C LEU A 151 -10.36 -14.52 9.32
N ASP A 152 -9.69 -15.63 9.63
CA ASP A 152 -8.45 -15.66 10.41
C ASP A 152 -7.23 -15.03 9.68
N ALA A 153 -7.27 -15.00 8.33
CA ALA A 153 -6.24 -14.40 7.50
C ALA A 153 -6.67 -13.07 6.86
N CYS A 154 -7.85 -12.56 7.19
CA CYS A 154 -8.39 -11.34 6.60
C CYS A 154 -7.73 -10.09 7.19
N ILE A 155 -7.17 -9.24 6.34
CA ILE A 155 -6.55 -7.95 6.70
C ILE A 155 -7.46 -6.75 6.45
N ASN A 156 -8.73 -6.96 6.14
CA ASN A 156 -9.73 -5.92 5.85
C ASN A 156 -9.28 -4.92 4.76
N CYS A 157 -8.68 -5.42 3.68
CA CYS A 157 -8.15 -4.58 2.61
C CYS A 157 -9.18 -4.17 1.54
N ASN A 158 -10.43 -4.64 1.62
CA ASN A 158 -11.52 -4.37 0.68
C ASN A 158 -11.24 -4.76 -0.79
N LEU A 159 -10.37 -5.74 -1.03
CA LEU A 159 -10.07 -6.20 -2.40
C LEU A 159 -10.92 -7.41 -2.85
N CYS A 160 -11.74 -7.97 -1.97
CA CYS A 160 -12.61 -9.12 -2.29
C CYS A 160 -13.99 -8.72 -2.78
#